data_46fd9da778e68df5e815b133640ef96d
#
_entry.id   46fd9da778e68df5e815b133640ef96d
#
_cell.length_a   1.000
_cell.length_b   1.000
_cell.length_c   1.000
_cell.angle_alpha   90.00
_cell.angle_beta   90.00
_cell.angle_gamma   90.00
#
_symmetry.space_group_name_H-M   'P 1'
#
loop_
_entity.id
_entity.type
_entity.pdbx_description
1 polymer ?
#
loop_
_entity_poly.entity_id
_entity_poly.type
_entity_poly.pdbx_seq_one_letter_code
_entity_poly.pdbx_strand_id
1 'polypeptide(L)' 'MGVTLTDLRYIQVAAEEENITKAAEKLFVSQPSLSQRIKKVEDELGQELFVRT' A
#
# COMPACT_ATOMS: atom_id res chain seq x y z
N MET A 1 -4.77 17.08 -0.26
CA MET A 1 -4.37 16.05 -1.15
C MET A 1 -3.82 14.91 -0.40
N GLY A 2 -4.28 13.75 -0.69
CA GLY A 2 -4.07 12.60 0.12
C GLY A 2 -2.81 11.81 -0.14
N VAL A 3 -2.28 11.84 -1.38
CA VAL A 3 -1.18 10.95 -1.75
C VAL A 3 0.15 11.66 -1.62
N THR A 4 1.05 11.07 -0.83
CA THR A 4 2.38 11.63 -0.59
C THR A 4 3.44 10.71 -1.19
N LEU A 5 4.70 11.16 -1.19
CA LEU A 5 5.80 10.31 -1.64
C LEU A 5 5.91 9.06 -0.77
N THR A 6 5.64 9.19 0.52
CA THR A 6 5.64 8.04 1.41
C THR A 6 4.58 7.03 1.00
N ASP A 7 3.39 7.50 0.67
CA ASP A 7 2.32 6.61 0.21
C ASP A 7 2.74 5.87 -1.06
N LEU A 8 3.35 6.58 -2.01
CA LEU A 8 3.79 5.96 -3.25
C LEU A 8 4.87 4.92 -2.99
N ARG A 9 5.77 5.19 -2.04
CA ARG A 9 6.79 4.22 -1.69
C ARG A 9 6.17 2.94 -1.13
N TYR A 10 5.17 3.09 -0.28
CA TYR A 10 4.48 1.93 0.28
C TYR A 10 3.82 1.10 -0.83
N ILE A 11 3.20 1.77 -1.78
CA ILE A 11 2.58 1.10 -2.92
C ILE A 11 3.64 0.36 -3.74
N GLN A 12 4.77 1.01 -3.99
CA GLN A 12 5.83 0.41 -4.78
C GLN A 12 6.36 -0.86 -4.13
N VAL A 13 6.61 -0.81 -2.82
CA VAL A 13 7.12 -1.99 -2.11
C VAL A 13 6.08 -3.10 -2.11
N ALA A 14 4.81 -2.76 -1.92
CA ALA A 14 3.74 -3.75 -1.93
C ALA A 14 3.67 -4.44 -3.28
N ALA A 15 3.82 -3.69 -4.37
CA ALA A 15 3.78 -4.27 -5.71
C ALA A 15 4.99 -5.17 -5.96
N GLU A 16 6.16 -4.75 -5.51
CA GLU A 16 7.38 -5.54 -5.71
C GLU A 16 7.35 -6.86 -4.95
N GLU A 17 6.84 -6.83 -3.73
CA GLU A 17 6.82 -8.03 -2.91
C GLU A 17 5.70 -8.98 -3.28
N GLU A 18 4.65 -8.49 -3.90
CA GLU A 18 3.46 -9.26 -4.26
C GLU A 18 2.88 -10.00 -3.07
N ASN A 19 3.14 -9.47 -1.86
CA ASN A 19 2.71 -10.08 -0.60
C ASN A 19 2.64 -8.99 0.43
N ILE A 20 1.44 -8.73 0.92
CA ILE A 20 1.22 -7.60 1.82
C ILE A 20 1.95 -7.78 3.15
N THR A 21 2.04 -9.02 3.62
CA THR A 21 2.72 -9.30 4.88
C THR A 21 4.21 -9.00 4.77
N LYS A 22 4.83 -9.47 3.70
CA LYS A 22 6.26 -9.22 3.48
C LYS A 22 6.53 -7.75 3.23
N ALA A 23 5.66 -7.10 2.49
CA ALA A 23 5.81 -5.67 2.24
C ALA A 23 5.77 -4.88 3.55
N ALA A 24 4.83 -5.24 4.43
CA ALA A 24 4.72 -4.58 5.72
C ALA A 24 5.99 -4.78 6.56
N GLU A 25 6.52 -5.99 6.55
CA GLU A 25 7.77 -6.28 7.26
C GLU A 25 8.92 -5.44 6.72
N LYS A 26 9.01 -5.35 5.41
CA LYS A 26 10.08 -4.59 4.77
C LYS A 26 9.98 -3.11 5.10
N LEU A 27 8.76 -2.62 5.26
CA LEU A 27 8.52 -1.21 5.57
C LEU A 27 8.49 -0.93 7.06
N PHE A 28 8.63 -1.96 7.89
CA PHE A 28 8.59 -1.84 9.35
C PHE A 28 7.26 -1.27 9.85
N VAL A 29 6.17 -1.71 9.23
CA VAL A 29 4.82 -1.32 9.65
C VAL A 29 3.99 -2.58 9.81
N SER A 30 2.85 -2.46 10.51
CA SER A 30 1.93 -3.59 10.64
C SER A 30 1.19 -3.80 9.33
N GLN A 31 0.73 -5.03 9.10
CA GLN A 31 -0.03 -5.34 7.90
C GLN A 31 -1.31 -4.51 7.80
N PRO A 32 -2.10 -4.36 8.89
CA PRO A 32 -3.29 -3.51 8.81
C PRO A 32 -2.96 -2.05 8.44
N SER A 33 -1.86 -1.52 8.96
CA SER A 33 -1.45 -0.15 8.63
C SER A 33 -1.15 -0.02 7.15
N LEU A 34 -0.43 -1.00 6.60
CA LEU A 34 -0.10 -0.97 5.17
C LEU A 34 -1.36 -1.09 4.32
N SER A 35 -2.26 -2.01 4.69
CA SER A 35 -3.51 -2.19 3.95
C SER A 35 -4.34 -0.92 3.93
N GLN A 36 -4.43 -0.24 5.07
CA GLN A 36 -5.19 1.01 5.16
C GLN A 36 -4.57 2.10 4.30
N ARG A 37 -3.25 2.15 4.26
CA ARG A 37 -2.57 3.15 3.44
C ARG A 37 -2.79 2.89 1.96
N ILE A 38 -2.75 1.62 1.56
CA ILE A 38 -3.02 1.26 0.18
C ILE A 38 -4.45 1.64 -0.20
N LYS A 39 -5.39 1.33 0.68
CA LYS A 39 -6.79 1.67 0.42
C LYS A 39 -6.99 3.18 0.31
N LYS A 40 -6.31 3.94 1.15
CA LYS A 40 -6.38 5.39 1.08
C LYS A 40 -5.94 5.89 -0.30
N VAL A 41 -4.84 5.36 -0.82
CA VAL A 41 -4.34 5.77 -2.13
C VAL A 41 -5.32 5.35 -3.22
N GLU A 42 -5.86 4.13 -3.12
CA GLU A 42 -6.86 3.67 -4.10
C GLU A 42 -8.07 4.60 -4.11
N ASP A 43 -8.54 5.01 -2.93
CA ASP A 43 -9.68 5.91 -2.83
C ASP A 43 -9.36 7.27 -3.45
N GLU A 44 -8.15 7.76 -3.21
CA GLU A 44 -7.74 9.06 -3.76
C GLU A 44 -7.63 9.03 -5.28
N LEU A 45 -7.17 7.90 -5.84
CA LEU A 45 -7.01 7.76 -7.28
C LEU A 45 -8.31 7.32 -7.95
N GLY A 46 -9.28 6.87 -7.18
CA GLY A 46 -10.56 6.43 -7.71
C GLY A 46 -10.48 5.10 -8.43
N GLN A 47 -9.46 4.29 -8.15
CA GLN A 47 -9.35 2.97 -8.78
C GLN A 47 -8.55 2.03 -7.89
N GLU A 48 -8.80 0.76 -8.09
CA GLU A 48 -8.09 -0.30 -7.39
C GLU A 48 -6.71 -0.50 -7.99
N LEU A 49 -5.69 -0.53 -7.13
CA LEU A 49 -4.32 -0.75 -7.58
C LEU A 49 -3.90 -2.21 -7.45
N PHE A 50 -4.53 -2.94 -6.54
CA PHE A 50 -4.21 -4.34 -6.29
C PHE A 50 -5.48 -5.16 -6.27
N VAL A 51 -5.39 -6.35 -6.86
CA VAL A 51 -6.50 -7.31 -6.78
C VAL A 51 -6.35 -8.07 -5.47
N ARG A 52 -7.40 -8.06 -4.66
CA ARG A 52 -7.41 -8.79 -3.40
C ARG A 52 -8.50 -9.84 -3.46
N THR A 53 -8.13 -11.02 -3.13
CA THR A 53 -9.07 -12.13 -3.12
C THR A 53 -9.39 -12.53 -1.69
#